data_ddb0c202553d89eaeefa03f1ff8f362a
#
_entry.id   ddb0c202553d89eaeefa03f1ff8f362a
#
_cell.length_a   1.000
_cell.length_b   1.000
_cell.length_c   1.000
_cell.angle_alpha   90.00
_cell.angle_beta   90.00
_cell.angle_gamma   90.00
#
_symmetry.space_group_name_H-M   'P 1'
#
loop_
_entity.id
_entity.type
_entity.pdbx_description
1 polymer ?
#
loop_
_entity_poly.entity_id
_entity_poly.type
_entity_poly.pdbx_seq_one_letter_code
_entity_poly.pdbx_strand_id
1 'polypeptide(L)'
;SEMCIRDSYLDNPFVLDDINILPRRTIRYNYSANHQVHLSSMLLKVNVESEVENAVRELAITDKINRVLNKINIVCSGELTTSNASILYKSPKNNTVFRLANVSAGLKTFIIIKTLLLNGTLEENGTLILDEPEIHLHPEWQIIFAEIIVLLQKEFNMHILINTHSPYFVEAIEVFVEKYGIKDKTNFYLSELNNNESVFKNVTKETEKIYKQLAAPFQTLENLRWSEDD
;
A
#
# COMPACT_ATOMS: atom_id res chain seq x y z
N SER A 1 22.89 -16.68 10.54
CA SER A 1 21.54 -16.54 10.03
C SER A 1 21.22 -15.04 9.97
N GLU A 2 21.62 -14.42 8.88
CA GLU A 2 21.28 -13.03 8.59
C GLU A 2 19.84 -12.99 8.09
N MET A 3 18.94 -12.49 8.93
CA MET A 3 17.57 -12.21 8.57
C MET A 3 17.59 -10.94 7.71
N CYS A 4 17.63 -11.10 6.40
CA CYS A 4 17.54 -9.99 5.47
C CYS A 4 16.08 -9.52 5.42
N ILE A 5 15.74 -8.59 6.30
CA ILE A 5 14.43 -7.93 6.26
C ILE A 5 14.49 -6.94 5.10
N ARG A 6 13.81 -7.25 4.00
CA ARG A 6 13.57 -6.29 2.92
C ARG A 6 12.26 -5.60 3.20
N ASP A 7 12.36 -4.46 3.84
CA ASP A 7 11.19 -3.64 4.17
C ASP A 7 10.88 -2.70 3.01
N SER A 8 9.63 -2.72 2.56
CA SER A 8 9.10 -1.72 1.64
C SER A 8 8.20 -0.78 2.43
N TYR A 9 8.60 0.48 2.51
CA TYR A 9 7.85 1.53 3.19
C TYR A 9 7.16 2.41 2.14
N LEU A 10 5.82 2.46 2.18
CA LEU A 10 5.03 3.33 1.32
C LEU A 10 4.45 4.45 2.18
N ASP A 11 5.12 5.58 2.12
CA ASP A 11 4.66 6.84 2.69
C ASP A 11 3.73 7.57 1.70
N ASN A 12 3.18 8.69 2.11
CA ASN A 12 2.29 9.51 1.30
C ASN A 12 2.76 9.57 -0.17
N PRO A 13 1.92 9.16 -1.15
CA PRO A 13 2.30 9.11 -2.56
C PRO A 13 2.65 10.47 -3.18
N PHE A 14 2.37 11.60 -2.52
CA PHE A 14 2.84 12.94 -2.96
C PHE A 14 4.35 13.08 -3.00
N VAL A 15 5.03 12.29 -2.21
CA VAL A 15 6.48 12.36 -2.10
C VAL A 15 7.21 11.92 -3.37
N LEU A 16 6.54 11.22 -4.27
CA LEU A 16 7.11 10.85 -5.57
C LEU A 16 7.29 12.06 -6.52
N ASP A 17 6.67 13.21 -6.21
CA ASP A 17 6.71 14.39 -7.09
C ASP A 17 8.08 15.10 -7.07
N ASP A 18 8.82 14.99 -5.97
CA ASP A 18 10.14 15.62 -5.79
C ASP A 18 11.31 14.72 -6.21
N ILE A 19 11.02 13.55 -6.78
CA ILE A 19 12.08 12.64 -7.22
C ILE A 19 12.70 13.15 -8.53
N ASN A 20 13.66 14.02 -8.39
CA ASN A 20 14.70 14.18 -9.39
C ASN A 20 15.56 12.92 -9.36
N ILE A 21 15.44 12.10 -10.40
CA ILE A 21 16.23 10.88 -10.56
C ILE A 21 17.70 11.30 -10.56
N LEU A 22 18.38 11.08 -9.44
CA LEU A 22 19.82 11.29 -9.34
C LEU A 22 20.51 10.33 -10.33
N PRO A 23 21.51 10.81 -11.09
CA PRO A 23 22.19 9.99 -12.07
C PRO A 23 22.80 8.75 -11.40
N ARG A 24 22.70 7.60 -12.07
CA ARG A 24 23.10 6.24 -11.63
C ARG A 24 24.48 6.11 -10.94
N ARG A 25 25.31 7.14 -10.90
CA ARG A 25 26.70 7.07 -10.40
C ARG A 25 26.88 7.37 -8.91
N THR A 26 25.85 7.76 -8.15
CA THR A 26 26.03 8.26 -6.76
C THR A 26 25.28 7.48 -5.70
N ILE A 27 24.68 6.33 -6.00
CA ILE A 27 24.06 5.50 -4.95
C ILE A 27 25.18 4.69 -4.26
N ARG A 28 25.95 5.35 -3.43
CA ARG A 28 26.60 4.70 -2.30
C ARG A 28 25.52 4.48 -1.26
N TYR A 29 25.34 3.23 -0.88
CA TYR A 29 24.47 2.83 0.24
C TYR A 29 24.88 3.56 1.52
N ASN A 30 24.38 4.76 1.72
CA ASN A 30 24.36 5.39 3.03
C ASN A 30 23.05 5.01 3.69
N TYR A 31 23.11 4.32 4.82
CA TYR A 31 21.98 3.91 5.65
C TYR A 31 21.13 5.09 6.21
N SER A 32 21.43 6.31 5.84
CA SER A 32 20.63 7.51 6.12
C SER A 32 19.85 8.00 4.90
N ALA A 33 19.77 7.23 3.81
CA ALA A 33 18.95 7.61 2.67
C ALA A 33 17.47 7.60 3.09
N ASN A 34 16.84 8.74 2.90
CA ASN A 34 15.40 8.93 3.05
C ASN A 34 14.67 7.76 2.34
N HIS A 35 13.67 7.15 3.01
CA HIS A 35 12.86 6.05 2.48
C HIS A 35 12.28 6.33 1.09
N GLN A 36 12.03 7.59 0.75
CA GLN A 36 11.59 8.05 -0.56
C GLN A 36 12.62 7.75 -1.67
N VAL A 37 13.90 7.99 -1.42
CA VAL A 37 14.99 7.68 -2.34
C VAL A 37 15.10 6.17 -2.54
N HIS A 38 14.89 5.41 -1.47
CA HIS A 38 14.87 3.95 -1.51
C HIS A 38 13.69 3.43 -2.32
N LEU A 39 12.47 3.92 -2.09
CA LEU A 39 11.30 3.56 -2.87
C LEU A 39 11.49 3.87 -4.36
N SER A 40 12.07 5.04 -4.68
CA SER A 40 12.36 5.41 -6.06
C SER A 40 13.32 4.43 -6.73
N SER A 41 14.37 4.01 -6.02
CA SER A 41 15.32 3.02 -6.53
C SER A 41 14.66 1.66 -6.78
N MET A 42 13.71 1.28 -5.92
CA MET A 42 12.92 0.06 -6.10
C MET A 42 12.01 0.13 -7.33
N LEU A 43 11.33 1.28 -7.54
CA LEU A 43 10.45 1.47 -8.71
C LEU A 43 11.21 1.43 -10.04
N LEU A 44 12.50 1.81 -10.04
CA LEU A 44 13.35 1.80 -11.21
C LEU A 44 14.10 0.48 -11.41
N LYS A 45 13.92 -0.48 -10.51
CA LYS A 45 14.54 -1.80 -10.61
C LYS A 45 14.00 -2.52 -11.84
N VAL A 46 14.90 -2.84 -12.78
CA VAL A 46 14.58 -3.67 -13.94
C VAL A 46 14.70 -5.14 -13.51
N ASN A 47 13.70 -5.95 -13.81
CA ASN A 47 13.84 -7.40 -13.67
C ASN A 47 14.98 -7.86 -14.55
N VAL A 48 16.06 -8.33 -13.93
CA VAL A 48 17.03 -9.16 -14.60
C VAL A 48 16.39 -10.55 -14.59
N GLU A 49 15.98 -11.02 -15.75
CA GLU A 49 15.49 -12.38 -15.93
C GLU A 49 16.51 -13.34 -15.31
N SER A 50 16.14 -13.97 -14.20
CA SER A 50 16.92 -15.05 -13.63
C SER A 50 16.76 -16.25 -14.54
N GLU A 51 17.87 -16.76 -15.04
CA GLU A 51 17.95 -17.98 -15.83
C GLU A 51 17.20 -19.12 -15.15
N VAL A 52 16.27 -19.68 -15.89
CA VAL A 52 15.58 -20.96 -15.82
C VAL A 52 15.92 -21.84 -14.63
N GLU A 53 15.14 -21.75 -13.55
CA GLU A 53 14.95 -22.83 -12.59
C GLU A 53 13.47 -22.99 -12.23
N ASN A 54 12.88 -24.10 -12.71
CA ASN A 54 11.56 -24.62 -12.40
C ASN A 54 10.32 -23.89 -13.00
N ALA A 55 9.97 -24.26 -14.22
CA ALA A 55 8.74 -23.83 -14.92
C ALA A 55 7.43 -23.94 -14.08
N VAL A 56 7.33 -24.95 -13.19
CA VAL A 56 6.14 -25.12 -12.32
C VAL A 56 6.08 -24.05 -11.21
N ARG A 57 7.23 -23.67 -10.64
CA ARG A 57 7.31 -22.61 -9.62
C ARG A 57 7.02 -21.24 -10.24
N GLU A 58 7.52 -21.03 -11.44
CA GLU A 58 7.30 -19.80 -12.22
C GLU A 58 5.82 -19.62 -12.58
N LEU A 59 5.14 -20.69 -13.00
CA LEU A 59 3.71 -20.68 -13.26
C LEU A 59 2.89 -20.39 -12.00
N ALA A 60 3.23 -21.00 -10.86
CA ALA A 60 2.53 -20.76 -9.60
C ALA A 60 2.69 -19.31 -9.10
N ILE A 61 3.87 -18.72 -9.25
CA ILE A 61 4.13 -17.31 -8.93
C ILE A 61 3.34 -16.40 -9.88
N THR A 62 3.33 -16.72 -11.17
CA THR A 62 2.58 -15.98 -12.18
C THR A 62 1.08 -15.95 -11.87
N ASP A 63 0.50 -17.07 -11.44
CA ASP A 63 -0.91 -17.12 -11.04
C ASP A 63 -1.21 -16.27 -9.80
N LYS A 64 -0.32 -16.26 -8.80
CA LYS A 64 -0.45 -15.39 -7.62
C LYS A 64 -0.41 -13.90 -8.01
N ILE A 65 0.57 -13.53 -8.83
CA ILE A 65 0.71 -12.17 -9.37
C ILE A 65 -0.54 -11.77 -10.14
N ASN A 66 -1.04 -12.63 -11.03
CA ASN A 66 -2.22 -12.34 -11.85
C ASN A 66 -3.48 -12.13 -11.02
N ARG A 67 -3.67 -12.86 -9.91
CA ARG A 67 -4.81 -12.62 -9.00
C ARG A 67 -4.79 -11.20 -8.40
N VAL A 68 -3.64 -10.72 -8.00
CA VAL A 68 -3.48 -9.35 -7.47
C VAL A 68 -3.61 -8.32 -8.59
N LEU A 69 -2.94 -8.54 -9.74
CA LEU A 69 -2.98 -7.64 -10.89
C LEU A 69 -4.39 -7.45 -11.45
N ASN A 70 -5.22 -8.49 -11.46
CA ASN A 70 -6.61 -8.39 -11.91
C ASN A 70 -7.40 -7.36 -11.09
N LYS A 71 -7.12 -7.25 -9.77
CA LYS A 71 -7.73 -6.24 -8.92
C LYS A 71 -7.14 -4.85 -9.15
N ILE A 72 -5.82 -4.75 -9.25
CA ILE A 72 -5.16 -3.48 -9.55
C ILE A 72 -5.61 -2.91 -10.88
N ASN A 73 -5.77 -3.75 -11.91
CA ASN A 73 -6.13 -3.33 -13.26
C ASN A 73 -7.56 -2.78 -13.39
N ILE A 74 -8.42 -2.99 -12.40
CA ILE A 74 -9.75 -2.33 -12.32
C ILE A 74 -9.56 -0.81 -12.28
N VAL A 75 -8.58 -0.34 -11.50
CA VAL A 75 -8.28 1.08 -11.31
C VAL A 75 -7.15 1.54 -12.23
N CYS A 76 -6.08 0.75 -12.32
CA CYS A 76 -4.82 1.11 -12.97
C CYS A 76 -4.42 0.06 -14.00
N SER A 77 -4.90 0.21 -15.23
CA SER A 77 -4.56 -0.70 -16.35
C SER A 77 -3.27 -0.32 -17.10
N GLY A 78 -2.69 0.87 -16.82
CA GLY A 78 -1.46 1.34 -17.45
C GLY A 78 -0.18 0.85 -16.77
N GLU A 79 0.96 1.28 -17.30
CA GLU A 79 2.29 0.83 -16.89
C GLU A 79 3.24 2.00 -16.70
N LEU A 80 4.25 1.81 -15.83
CA LEU A 80 5.36 2.74 -15.70
C LEU A 80 6.40 2.46 -16.79
N THR A 81 6.89 3.54 -17.37
CA THR A 81 8.03 3.54 -18.28
C THR A 81 9.00 4.64 -17.87
N THR A 82 10.25 4.54 -18.28
CA THR A 82 11.27 5.56 -18.03
C THR A 82 11.75 6.15 -19.33
N SER A 83 11.80 7.49 -19.40
CA SER A 83 12.38 8.19 -20.54
C SER A 83 13.07 9.48 -20.06
N ASN A 84 14.29 9.74 -20.54
CA ASN A 84 15.07 10.95 -20.22
C ASN A 84 15.11 11.27 -18.71
N ALA A 85 15.42 10.26 -17.89
CA ALA A 85 15.46 10.35 -16.42
C ALA A 85 14.13 10.75 -15.75
N SER A 86 13.01 10.63 -16.45
CA SER A 86 11.68 10.85 -15.90
C SER A 86 10.88 9.55 -15.82
N ILE A 87 10.10 9.38 -14.76
CA ILE A 87 9.15 8.28 -14.65
C ILE A 87 7.86 8.70 -15.33
N LEU A 88 7.41 7.90 -16.26
CA LEU A 88 6.22 8.14 -17.08
C LEU A 88 5.20 7.05 -16.86
N TYR A 89 3.92 7.44 -16.80
CA TYR A 89 2.79 6.51 -16.81
C TYR A 89 2.16 6.48 -18.21
N LYS A 90 2.12 5.31 -18.82
CA LYS A 90 1.48 5.08 -20.11
C LYS A 90 0.07 4.51 -19.90
N SER A 91 -0.95 5.28 -20.29
CA SER A 91 -2.34 4.85 -20.24
C SER A 91 -2.67 3.98 -21.47
N PRO A 92 -3.28 2.79 -21.30
CA PRO A 92 -3.62 1.94 -22.42
C PRO A 92 -4.86 2.43 -23.19
N LYS A 93 -5.73 3.24 -22.56
CA LYS A 93 -7.01 3.67 -23.18
C LYS A 93 -6.83 4.56 -24.41
N ASN A 94 -5.79 5.40 -24.39
CA ASN A 94 -5.56 6.40 -25.46
C ASN A 94 -4.08 6.55 -25.82
N ASN A 95 -3.23 5.62 -25.42
CA ASN A 95 -1.77 5.67 -25.61
C ASN A 95 -1.12 6.97 -25.07
N THR A 96 -1.82 7.71 -24.20
CA THR A 96 -1.31 8.96 -23.65
C THR A 96 -0.26 8.66 -22.59
N VAL A 97 0.83 9.41 -22.63
CA VAL A 97 1.93 9.29 -21.68
C VAL A 97 1.93 10.53 -20.79
N PHE A 98 1.91 10.31 -19.49
CA PHE A 98 1.94 11.36 -18.48
C PHE A 98 3.22 11.26 -17.66
N ARG A 99 3.77 12.39 -17.21
CA ARG A 99 4.75 12.36 -16.12
C ARG A 99 4.05 11.84 -14.86
N LEU A 100 4.71 10.99 -14.08
CA LEU A 100 4.13 10.44 -12.85
C LEU A 100 3.71 11.56 -11.89
N ALA A 101 4.44 12.68 -11.87
CA ALA A 101 4.08 13.88 -11.13
C ALA A 101 2.64 14.37 -11.42
N ASN A 102 2.21 14.30 -12.67
CA ASN A 102 0.89 14.77 -13.12
C ASN A 102 -0.25 13.74 -12.95
N VAL A 103 0.06 12.58 -12.40
CA VAL A 103 -0.94 11.55 -12.10
C VAL A 103 -1.54 11.85 -10.71
N SER A 104 -2.84 11.60 -10.53
CA SER A 104 -3.49 11.79 -9.22
C SER A 104 -2.84 10.94 -8.13
N ALA A 105 -2.80 11.45 -6.91
CA ALA A 105 -2.20 10.74 -5.79
C ALA A 105 -2.78 9.34 -5.59
N GLY A 106 -4.11 9.20 -5.61
CA GLY A 106 -4.76 7.90 -5.47
C GLY A 106 -4.35 6.90 -6.56
N LEU A 107 -4.22 7.34 -7.82
CA LEU A 107 -3.77 6.46 -8.88
C LEU A 107 -2.28 6.07 -8.72
N LYS A 108 -1.44 6.98 -8.20
CA LYS A 108 -0.04 6.70 -7.88
C LYS A 108 0.10 5.52 -6.91
N THR A 109 -0.75 5.42 -5.89
CA THR A 109 -0.75 4.31 -4.93
C THR A 109 -0.87 2.96 -5.64
N PHE A 110 -1.83 2.82 -6.56
CA PHE A 110 -2.00 1.59 -7.36
C PHE A 110 -0.82 1.33 -8.30
N ILE A 111 -0.29 2.38 -8.95
CA ILE A 111 0.88 2.28 -9.84
C ILE A 111 2.08 1.77 -9.07
N ILE A 112 2.34 2.28 -7.86
CA ILE A 112 3.46 1.87 -7.00
C ILE A 112 3.35 0.38 -6.68
N ILE A 113 2.24 -0.06 -6.10
CA ILE A 113 2.03 -1.48 -5.76
C ILE A 113 2.17 -2.38 -6.99
N LYS A 114 1.56 -1.99 -8.13
CA LYS A 114 1.67 -2.72 -9.38
C LYS A 114 3.12 -2.89 -9.83
N THR A 115 3.88 -1.79 -9.82
CA THR A 115 5.28 -1.79 -10.27
C THR A 115 6.16 -2.63 -9.36
N LEU A 116 6.01 -2.48 -8.03
CA LEU A 116 6.78 -3.25 -7.05
C LEU A 116 6.45 -4.75 -7.11
N LEU A 117 5.22 -5.11 -7.45
CA LEU A 117 4.81 -6.50 -7.66
C LEU A 117 5.43 -7.06 -8.95
N LEU A 118 5.33 -6.32 -10.07
CA LEU A 118 5.83 -6.77 -11.37
C LEU A 118 7.35 -6.86 -11.42
N ASN A 119 8.07 -6.00 -10.71
CA ASN A 119 9.54 -6.04 -10.68
C ASN A 119 10.12 -6.92 -9.55
N GLY A 120 9.27 -7.73 -8.90
CA GLY A 120 9.68 -8.69 -7.90
C GLY A 120 10.19 -8.07 -6.58
N THR A 121 9.93 -6.78 -6.34
CA THR A 121 10.29 -6.15 -5.06
C THR A 121 9.34 -6.60 -3.94
N LEU A 122 8.03 -6.74 -4.23
CA LEU A 122 7.09 -7.41 -3.34
C LEU A 122 7.23 -8.91 -3.52
N GLU A 123 7.90 -9.55 -2.58
CA GLU A 123 8.25 -10.97 -2.63
C GLU A 123 7.59 -11.76 -1.49
N GLU A 124 7.61 -13.09 -1.59
CA GLU A 124 7.08 -13.97 -0.55
C GLU A 124 7.79 -13.74 0.80
N ASN A 125 6.99 -13.67 1.88
CA ASN A 125 7.42 -13.38 3.24
C ASN A 125 8.09 -12.01 3.44
N GLY A 126 7.92 -11.10 2.48
CA GLY A 126 8.40 -9.71 2.59
C GLY A 126 7.58 -8.89 3.60
N THR A 127 8.08 -7.71 3.95
CA THR A 127 7.39 -6.77 4.84
C THR A 127 6.91 -5.54 4.05
N LEU A 128 5.68 -5.11 4.32
CA LEU A 128 5.08 -3.91 3.73
C LEU A 128 4.49 -3.05 4.84
N ILE A 129 4.92 -1.80 4.93
CA ILE A 129 4.41 -0.82 5.89
C ILE A 129 3.64 0.25 5.10
N LEU A 130 2.39 0.48 5.49
CA LEU A 130 1.47 1.42 4.86
C LEU A 130 0.98 2.42 5.91
N ASP A 131 1.25 3.70 5.67
CA ASP A 131 0.81 4.79 6.54
C ASP A 131 -0.27 5.59 5.82
N GLU A 132 -1.50 5.54 6.34
CA GLU A 132 -2.70 6.18 5.77
C GLU A 132 -2.83 5.98 4.24
N PRO A 133 -2.72 4.75 3.72
CA PRO A 133 -2.65 4.53 2.28
C PRO A 133 -3.93 4.92 1.55
N GLU A 134 -5.03 5.10 2.28
CA GLU A 134 -6.34 5.45 1.75
C GLU A 134 -6.58 6.96 1.60
N ILE A 135 -5.72 7.83 2.13
CA ILE A 135 -6.01 9.26 2.31
C ILE A 135 -6.41 10.01 1.01
N HIS A 136 -5.90 9.56 -0.13
CA HIS A 136 -6.20 10.15 -1.43
C HIS A 136 -7.07 9.26 -2.32
N LEU A 137 -7.60 8.17 -1.77
CA LEU A 137 -8.43 7.24 -2.51
C LEU A 137 -9.91 7.62 -2.41
N HIS A 138 -10.59 7.60 -3.55
CA HIS A 138 -12.06 7.61 -3.55
C HIS A 138 -12.58 6.42 -2.72
N PRO A 139 -13.71 6.54 -1.99
CA PRO A 139 -14.22 5.45 -1.16
C PRO A 139 -14.30 4.07 -1.86
N GLU A 140 -14.75 4.03 -3.12
CA GLU A 140 -14.75 2.79 -3.92
C GLU A 140 -13.34 2.22 -4.13
N TRP A 141 -12.34 3.08 -4.31
CA TRP A 141 -10.96 2.66 -4.48
C TRP A 141 -10.31 2.20 -3.17
N GLN A 142 -10.77 2.73 -2.03
CA GLN A 142 -10.36 2.22 -0.71
C GLN A 142 -10.74 0.75 -0.55
N ILE A 143 -11.95 0.37 -0.98
CA ILE A 143 -12.42 -1.02 -0.94
C ILE A 143 -11.53 -1.91 -1.82
N ILE A 144 -11.24 -1.48 -3.07
CA ILE A 144 -10.39 -2.24 -3.99
C ILE A 144 -8.97 -2.35 -3.42
N PHE A 145 -8.44 -1.28 -2.83
CA PHE A 145 -7.10 -1.27 -2.26
C PHE A 145 -6.99 -2.18 -1.03
N ALA A 146 -8.00 -2.19 -0.16
CA ALA A 146 -8.09 -3.13 0.95
C ALA A 146 -8.07 -4.59 0.46
N GLU A 147 -8.82 -4.92 -0.59
CA GLU A 147 -8.80 -6.27 -1.19
C GLU A 147 -7.41 -6.64 -1.73
N ILE A 148 -6.71 -5.70 -2.38
CA ILE A 148 -5.35 -5.91 -2.88
C ILE A 148 -4.38 -6.21 -1.73
N ILE A 149 -4.43 -5.45 -0.64
CA ILE A 149 -3.56 -5.65 0.54
C ILE A 149 -3.78 -7.04 1.14
N VAL A 150 -5.04 -7.43 1.33
CA VAL A 150 -5.39 -8.75 1.87
C VAL A 150 -4.93 -9.87 0.94
N LEU A 151 -5.04 -9.69 -0.39
CA LEU A 151 -4.52 -10.62 -1.37
C LEU A 151 -2.99 -10.72 -1.34
N LEU A 152 -2.26 -9.62 -1.16
CA LEU A 152 -0.81 -9.63 -1.00
C LEU A 152 -0.40 -10.48 0.21
N GLN A 153 -1.09 -10.34 1.35
CA GLN A 153 -0.85 -11.20 2.50
C GLN A 153 -1.15 -12.66 2.19
N LYS A 154 -2.31 -12.95 1.58
CA LYS A 154 -2.75 -14.31 1.29
C LYS A 154 -1.84 -15.04 0.32
N GLU A 155 -1.50 -14.39 -0.81
CA GLU A 155 -0.80 -15.02 -1.92
C GLU A 155 0.72 -15.08 -1.69
N PHE A 156 1.29 -14.07 -1.03
CA PHE A 156 2.73 -13.94 -0.82
C PHE A 156 3.15 -14.12 0.64
N ASN A 157 2.20 -14.38 1.56
CA ASN A 157 2.46 -14.51 3.00
C ASN A 157 3.25 -13.31 3.57
N MET A 158 2.97 -12.11 3.08
CA MET A 158 3.67 -10.90 3.49
C MET A 158 3.30 -10.49 4.92
N HIS A 159 4.24 -9.87 5.61
CA HIS A 159 3.99 -9.18 6.88
C HIS A 159 3.58 -7.73 6.57
N ILE A 160 2.32 -7.38 6.86
CA ILE A 160 1.78 -6.07 6.49
C ILE A 160 1.37 -5.31 7.75
N LEU A 161 1.93 -4.11 7.91
CA LEU A 161 1.54 -3.15 8.95
C LEU A 161 0.81 -1.98 8.29
N ILE A 162 -0.38 -1.65 8.81
CA ILE A 162 -1.21 -0.57 8.28
C ILE A 162 -1.58 0.36 9.43
N ASN A 163 -1.33 1.67 9.25
CA ASN A 163 -1.95 2.72 10.04
C ASN A 163 -3.07 3.35 9.22
N THR A 164 -4.24 3.55 9.81
CA THR A 164 -5.39 4.16 9.12
C THR A 164 -6.32 4.88 10.09
N HIS A 165 -6.96 5.95 9.61
CA HIS A 165 -8.01 6.67 10.29
C HIS A 165 -9.38 6.52 9.58
N SER A 166 -9.46 5.69 8.52
CA SER A 166 -10.68 5.49 7.75
C SER A 166 -11.50 4.31 8.28
N PRO A 167 -12.72 4.53 8.81
CA PRO A 167 -13.58 3.44 9.24
C PRO A 167 -13.97 2.52 8.06
N TYR A 168 -14.14 3.08 6.86
CA TYR A 168 -14.45 2.32 5.65
C TYR A 168 -13.31 1.38 5.26
N PHE A 169 -12.07 1.85 5.43
CA PHE A 169 -10.90 1.05 5.10
C PHE A 169 -10.69 -0.09 6.09
N VAL A 170 -10.89 0.17 7.40
CA VAL A 170 -10.87 -0.86 8.45
C VAL A 170 -11.92 -1.93 8.17
N GLU A 171 -13.17 -1.54 7.90
CA GLU A 171 -14.25 -2.46 7.60
C GLU A 171 -13.99 -3.29 6.35
N ALA A 172 -13.46 -2.65 5.29
CA ALA A 172 -13.08 -3.36 4.07
C ALA A 172 -12.00 -4.42 4.34
N ILE A 173 -10.98 -4.10 5.15
CA ILE A 173 -9.97 -5.08 5.59
C ILE A 173 -10.63 -6.24 6.35
N GLU A 174 -11.51 -5.99 7.32
CA GLU A 174 -12.22 -7.04 8.07
C GLU A 174 -13.01 -7.98 7.14
N VAL A 175 -13.80 -7.40 6.23
CA VAL A 175 -14.59 -8.16 5.26
C VAL A 175 -13.71 -9.04 4.37
N PHE A 176 -12.60 -8.50 3.84
CA PHE A 176 -11.73 -9.29 2.96
C PHE A 176 -10.89 -10.31 3.71
N VAL A 177 -10.47 -10.03 4.93
CA VAL A 177 -9.78 -10.99 5.82
C VAL A 177 -10.68 -12.21 6.08
N GLU A 178 -11.97 -12.00 6.32
CA GLU A 178 -12.94 -13.08 6.48
C GLU A 178 -13.18 -13.82 5.16
N LYS A 179 -13.46 -13.08 4.07
CA LYS A 179 -13.68 -13.62 2.73
C LYS A 179 -12.54 -14.54 2.27
N TYR A 180 -11.30 -14.16 2.55
CA TYR A 180 -10.12 -14.90 2.13
C TYR A 180 -9.57 -15.89 3.16
N GLY A 181 -10.20 -15.98 4.35
CA GLY A 181 -9.88 -16.96 5.38
C GLY A 181 -8.53 -16.76 6.05
N ILE A 182 -8.12 -15.50 6.26
CA ILE A 182 -6.84 -15.15 6.91
C ILE A 182 -7.04 -14.45 8.26
N LYS A 183 -8.20 -14.65 8.88
CA LYS A 183 -8.55 -14.02 10.17
C LYS A 183 -7.54 -14.34 11.27
N ASP A 184 -7.06 -15.56 11.32
CA ASP A 184 -6.06 -16.01 12.32
C ASP A 184 -4.68 -15.36 12.14
N LYS A 185 -4.42 -14.74 10.99
CA LYS A 185 -3.18 -14.02 10.69
C LYS A 185 -3.30 -12.51 10.83
N THR A 186 -4.49 -12.01 11.21
CA THR A 186 -4.79 -10.58 11.27
C THR A 186 -5.06 -10.13 12.69
N ASN A 187 -4.45 -9.02 13.09
CA ASN A 187 -4.67 -8.42 14.38
C ASN A 187 -4.99 -6.93 14.21
N PHE A 188 -5.93 -6.44 15.02
CA PHE A 188 -6.31 -5.04 15.09
C PHE A 188 -5.84 -4.43 16.41
N TYR A 189 -5.23 -3.26 16.31
CA TYR A 189 -4.73 -2.52 17.45
C TYR A 189 -5.33 -1.12 17.46
N LEU A 190 -5.71 -0.65 18.65
CA LEU A 190 -6.18 0.70 18.89
C LEU A 190 -5.12 1.48 19.63
N SER A 191 -4.73 2.64 19.09
CA SER A 191 -3.84 3.57 19.77
C SER A 191 -4.66 4.48 20.70
N GLU A 192 -4.27 4.52 21.97
CA GLU A 192 -4.86 5.40 22.98
C GLU A 192 -3.77 6.24 23.63
N LEU A 193 -4.10 7.49 23.98
CA LEU A 193 -3.21 8.34 24.76
C LEU A 193 -3.47 8.10 26.25
N ASN A 194 -2.46 7.64 26.96
CA ASN A 194 -2.52 7.46 28.42
C ASN A 194 -1.36 8.22 29.06
N ASN A 195 -1.67 9.23 29.90
CA ASN A 195 -0.67 10.05 30.59
C ASN A 195 0.45 10.60 29.67
N ASN A 196 0.09 11.13 28.49
CA ASN A 196 0.99 11.60 27.43
C ASN A 196 1.85 10.52 26.76
N GLU A 197 1.57 9.25 26.98
CA GLU A 197 2.19 8.13 26.27
C GLU A 197 1.19 7.44 25.38
N SER A 198 1.57 7.09 24.15
CA SER A 198 0.74 6.31 23.24
C SER A 198 0.84 4.83 23.60
N VAL A 199 -0.30 4.21 23.87
CA VAL A 199 -0.40 2.79 24.20
C VAL A 199 -1.21 2.09 23.12
N PHE A 200 -0.71 0.96 22.62
CA PHE A 200 -1.43 0.12 21.66
C PHE A 200 -2.14 -1.03 22.37
N LYS A 201 -3.45 -1.12 22.18
CA LYS A 201 -4.27 -2.20 22.72
C LYS A 201 -4.70 -3.14 21.60
N ASN A 202 -4.50 -4.44 21.77
CA ASN A 202 -5.06 -5.42 20.86
C ASN A 202 -6.58 -5.48 21.05
N VAL A 203 -7.31 -5.14 19.99
CA VAL A 203 -8.79 -5.10 19.94
C VAL A 203 -9.36 -6.03 18.87
N THR A 204 -8.60 -7.03 18.46
CA THR A 204 -9.00 -7.98 17.40
C THR A 204 -10.35 -8.67 17.67
N LYS A 205 -10.71 -8.85 18.92
CA LYS A 205 -11.99 -9.44 19.34
C LYS A 205 -13.07 -8.40 19.65
N GLU A 206 -12.74 -7.13 19.56
CA GLU A 206 -13.57 -6.00 20.00
C GLU A 206 -13.38 -4.82 19.05
N THR A 207 -13.41 -5.08 17.73
CA THR A 207 -13.16 -4.07 16.67
C THR A 207 -14.18 -2.92 16.72
N GLU A 208 -15.34 -3.12 17.33
CA GLU A 208 -16.32 -2.07 17.60
C GLU A 208 -15.73 -0.89 18.39
N LYS A 209 -14.67 -1.09 19.17
CA LYS A 209 -13.96 -0.01 19.88
C LYS A 209 -13.28 0.95 18.91
N ILE A 210 -12.76 0.45 17.78
CA ILE A 210 -12.17 1.25 16.72
C ILE A 210 -13.25 2.17 16.13
N TYR A 211 -14.37 1.59 15.72
CA TYR A 211 -15.48 2.35 15.13
C TYR A 211 -16.05 3.39 16.08
N LYS A 212 -16.18 3.04 17.36
CA LYS A 212 -16.62 3.99 18.39
C LYS A 212 -15.68 5.20 18.50
N GLN A 213 -14.36 4.97 18.47
CA GLN A 213 -13.39 6.06 18.51
C GLN A 213 -13.42 6.91 17.26
N LEU A 214 -13.51 6.30 16.08
CA LEU A 214 -13.57 7.01 14.80
C LEU A 214 -14.91 7.77 14.62
N ALA A 215 -15.98 7.30 15.24
CA ALA A 215 -17.28 7.96 15.21
C ALA A 215 -17.44 9.09 16.25
N ALA A 216 -16.55 9.22 17.23
CA ALA A 216 -16.66 10.22 18.30
C ALA A 216 -16.82 11.66 17.80
N PRO A 217 -16.13 12.12 16.70
CA PRO A 217 -16.34 13.45 16.15
C PRO A 217 -17.78 13.69 15.63
N PHE A 218 -18.43 12.68 15.09
CA PHE A 218 -19.84 12.78 14.64
C PHE A 218 -20.78 13.01 15.81
N GLN A 219 -20.56 12.30 16.92
CA GLN A 219 -21.35 12.50 18.15
C GLN A 219 -21.18 13.92 18.69
N THR A 220 -19.98 14.47 18.63
CA THR A 220 -19.73 15.86 19.02
C THR A 220 -20.51 16.85 18.15
N LEU A 221 -20.54 16.62 16.83
CA LEU A 221 -21.28 17.47 15.90
C LEU A 221 -22.81 17.37 16.12
N GLU A 222 -23.33 16.18 16.40
CA GLU A 222 -24.73 16.00 16.76
C GLU A 222 -25.09 16.75 18.04
N ASN A 223 -24.28 16.61 19.09
CA ASN A 223 -24.50 17.32 20.35
C ASN A 223 -24.52 18.86 20.14
N LEU A 224 -23.62 19.39 19.32
CA LEU A 224 -23.60 20.82 18.98
C LEU A 224 -24.88 21.26 18.24
N ARG A 225 -25.39 20.43 17.33
CA ARG A 225 -26.61 20.74 16.58
C ARG A 225 -27.84 20.84 17.48
N TRP A 226 -27.93 19.98 18.49
CA TRP A 226 -29.07 19.96 19.40
C TRP A 226 -28.93 20.93 20.58
N SER A 227 -27.74 21.49 20.85
CA SER A 227 -27.53 22.48 21.91
C SER A 227 -27.87 23.92 21.49
N GLU A 228 -28.16 24.19 20.21
CA GLU A 228 -28.58 25.51 19.70
C GLU A 228 -30.11 25.69 19.73
N ASP A 229 -30.88 24.65 20.09
CA ASP A 229 -32.36 24.69 20.14
C ASP A 229 -32.92 24.91 21.55
N ASP A 230 -32.08 25.16 22.57
CA ASP A 230 -32.43 25.58 23.94
C ASP A 230 -32.02 27.06 24.17
#